data_ba09199204f90014de1571cf511498d2
#
_entry.id   ba09199204f90014de1571cf511498d2
#
_cell.length_a   1.000
_cell.length_b   1.000
_cell.length_c   1.000
_cell.angle_alpha   90.00
_cell.angle_beta   90.00
_cell.angle_gamma   90.00
#
_symmetry.space_group_name_H-M   'P 1'
#
loop_
_entity.id
_entity.type
_entity.pdbx_description
1 polymer ?
#
loop_
_entity_poly.entity_id
_entity_poly.type
_entity_poly.pdbx_seq_one_letter_code
_entity_poly.pdbx_strand_id
1 'polypeptide(L)'
;MKKSFIFIIFINFVLYLPGYFIHAQTSDERANNLFKEVRCLVCQGQTIHESNAELAEDLKIIIKEEITKGKSDEDIKQFLVDKYGDWILMTPPFDPY
;
A
#
# COMPACT_ATOMS: atom_id res chain seq x y z
N MET A 1 1.54 -48.56 -14.69
CA MET A 1 1.40 -47.76 -15.92
C MET A 1 0.26 -46.74 -15.86
N LYS A 2 -0.91 -47.06 -15.34
CA LYS A 2 -2.01 -46.10 -15.21
C LYS A 2 -1.72 -44.94 -14.21
N LYS A 3 -0.99 -45.19 -13.12
CA LYS A 3 -0.64 -44.20 -12.15
C LYS A 3 0.37 -43.17 -12.68
N SER A 4 1.29 -43.58 -13.55
CA SER A 4 2.27 -42.71 -14.18
C SER A 4 1.63 -41.77 -15.20
N PHE A 5 0.61 -42.23 -15.89
CA PHE A 5 -0.14 -41.48 -16.89
C PHE A 5 -0.97 -40.36 -16.24
N ILE A 6 -1.59 -40.66 -15.10
CA ILE A 6 -2.34 -39.69 -14.30
C ILE A 6 -1.42 -38.62 -13.75
N PHE A 7 -0.20 -39.00 -13.34
CA PHE A 7 0.79 -38.04 -12.81
C PHE A 7 1.27 -37.05 -13.89
N ILE A 8 1.46 -37.57 -15.13
CA ILE A 8 1.85 -36.72 -16.28
C ILE A 8 0.74 -35.72 -16.64
N ILE A 9 -0.52 -36.17 -16.60
CA ILE A 9 -1.68 -35.29 -16.85
C ILE A 9 -1.81 -34.24 -15.78
N PHE A 10 -1.55 -34.60 -14.53
CA PHE A 10 -1.61 -33.67 -13.40
C PHE A 10 -0.52 -32.60 -13.50
N ILE A 11 0.70 -32.98 -13.89
CA ILE A 11 1.82 -32.03 -14.10
C ILE A 11 1.51 -31.08 -15.25
N ASN A 12 0.93 -31.57 -16.36
CA ASN A 12 0.51 -30.72 -17.47
C ASN A 12 -0.60 -29.76 -17.07
N PHE A 13 -1.54 -30.19 -16.25
CA PHE A 13 -2.64 -29.34 -15.75
C PHE A 13 -2.13 -28.21 -14.86
N VAL A 14 -1.11 -28.47 -14.02
CA VAL A 14 -0.47 -27.45 -13.16
C VAL A 14 0.30 -26.42 -13.99
N LEU A 15 0.89 -26.84 -15.11
CA LEU A 15 1.61 -25.94 -16.02
C LEU A 15 0.68 -25.03 -16.86
N TYR A 16 -0.58 -25.44 -17.01
CA TYR A 16 -1.60 -24.66 -17.74
C TYR A 16 -2.42 -23.72 -16.85
N LEU A 17 -2.20 -23.74 -15.55
CA LEU A 17 -2.77 -22.68 -14.69
C LEU A 17 -2.16 -21.35 -15.14
N PRO A 18 -2.97 -20.40 -15.63
CA PRO A 18 -2.48 -19.06 -15.90
C PRO A 18 -1.87 -18.58 -14.59
N GLY A 19 -0.58 -18.29 -14.64
CA GLY A 19 0.12 -17.80 -13.48
C GLY A 19 -0.72 -16.67 -12.88
N TYR A 20 -1.17 -16.84 -11.67
CA TYR A 20 -1.66 -15.73 -10.88
C TYR A 20 -0.50 -14.77 -10.79
N PHE A 21 -0.44 -13.83 -11.72
CA PHE A 21 0.35 -12.64 -11.52
C PHE A 21 -0.27 -11.92 -10.33
N ILE A 22 0.14 -12.33 -9.15
CA ILE A 22 -0.04 -11.51 -7.99
C ILE A 22 0.79 -10.26 -8.28
N HIS A 23 0.13 -9.22 -8.71
CA HIS A 23 0.71 -7.89 -8.76
C HIS A 23 0.91 -7.46 -7.31
N ALA A 24 1.97 -7.98 -6.72
CA ALA A 24 2.48 -7.44 -5.48
C ALA A 24 3.06 -6.07 -5.83
N GLN A 25 2.31 -5.01 -5.50
CA GLN A 25 2.86 -3.66 -5.54
C GLN A 25 4.15 -3.65 -4.74
N THR A 26 5.21 -3.11 -5.30
CA THR A 26 6.45 -2.93 -4.57
C THR A 26 6.19 -2.01 -3.38
N SER A 27 6.96 -2.15 -2.31
CA SER A 27 6.86 -1.28 -1.15
C SER A 27 7.03 0.19 -1.52
N ASP A 28 7.84 0.51 -2.52
CA ASP A 28 8.03 1.87 -3.01
C ASP A 28 6.79 2.42 -3.72
N GLU A 29 6.10 1.62 -4.53
CA GLU A 29 4.84 2.01 -5.17
C GLU A 29 3.74 2.25 -4.14
N ARG A 30 3.62 1.39 -3.14
CA ARG A 30 2.69 1.56 -2.04
C ARG A 30 2.97 2.85 -1.28
N ALA A 31 4.23 3.11 -0.96
CA ALA A 31 4.65 4.32 -0.27
C ALA A 31 4.28 5.56 -1.09
N ASN A 32 4.60 5.61 -2.37
CA ASN A 32 4.27 6.73 -3.25
C ASN A 32 2.77 6.98 -3.35
N ASN A 33 1.96 5.93 -3.44
CA ASN A 33 0.51 6.05 -3.47
C ASN A 33 -0.04 6.63 -2.16
N LEU A 34 0.48 6.19 -1.01
CA LEU A 34 0.11 6.74 0.29
C LEU A 34 0.54 8.20 0.43
N PHE A 35 1.70 8.59 -0.07
CA PHE A 35 2.16 9.98 -0.03
C PHE A 35 1.23 10.94 -0.76
N LYS A 36 0.54 10.48 -1.80
CA LYS A 36 -0.46 11.27 -2.54
C LYS A 36 -1.77 11.43 -1.79
N GLU A 37 -2.06 10.57 -0.82
CA GLU A 37 -3.28 10.60 -0.02
C GLU A 37 -3.12 11.36 1.30
N VAL A 38 -1.90 11.69 1.70
CA VAL A 38 -1.59 12.33 2.97
C VAL A 38 -1.29 13.81 2.77
N ARG A 39 -1.94 14.67 3.57
CA ARG A 39 -1.72 16.11 3.54
C ARG A 39 -0.40 16.48 4.21
N CYS A 40 0.29 17.46 3.65
CA CYS A 40 1.37 18.12 4.35
C CYS A 40 0.78 19.08 5.39
N LEU A 41 1.18 18.95 6.64
CA LEU A 41 0.64 19.72 7.77
C LEU A 41 1.00 21.21 7.72
N VAL A 42 2.10 21.56 7.06
CA VAL A 42 2.64 22.92 6.98
C VAL A 42 2.55 23.53 5.58
N CYS A 43 2.06 22.77 4.61
CA CYS A 43 1.94 23.18 3.22
C CYS A 43 0.48 23.46 2.89
N GLN A 44 0.20 24.58 2.25
CA GLN A 44 -1.17 24.96 1.88
C GLN A 44 -1.73 24.02 0.79
N GLY A 45 -2.54 23.02 1.19
CA GLY A 45 -3.27 22.15 0.30
C GLY A 45 -2.44 21.14 -0.49
N GLN A 46 -1.14 21.02 -0.21
CA GLN A 46 -0.27 20.04 -0.88
C GLN A 46 -0.24 18.71 -0.15
N THR A 47 -0.06 17.64 -0.91
CA THR A 47 0.25 16.32 -0.35
C THR A 47 1.73 16.24 0.04
N ILE A 48 2.07 15.27 0.90
CA ILE A 48 3.48 15.04 1.24
C ILE A 48 4.30 14.58 0.03
N HIS A 49 3.66 13.99 -0.98
CA HIS A 49 4.31 13.62 -2.23
C HIS A 49 4.85 14.84 -2.98
N GLU A 50 4.10 15.93 -2.99
CA GLU A 50 4.43 17.17 -3.71
C GLU A 50 5.36 18.10 -2.92
N SER A 51 5.43 17.92 -1.61
CA SER A 51 6.15 18.82 -0.71
C SER A 51 7.56 18.33 -0.40
N ASN A 52 8.51 19.26 -0.37
CA ASN A 52 9.88 19.04 0.10
C ASN A 52 10.10 19.60 1.51
N ALA A 53 9.04 20.01 2.21
CA ALA A 53 9.15 20.49 3.58
C ALA A 53 9.68 19.38 4.50
N GLU A 54 10.42 19.76 5.53
CA GLU A 54 11.03 18.83 6.49
C GLU A 54 9.99 17.92 7.12
N LEU A 55 8.84 18.47 7.53
CA LEU A 55 7.76 17.68 8.11
C LEU A 55 7.16 16.67 7.11
N ALA A 56 7.07 17.04 5.83
CA ALA A 56 6.63 16.13 4.79
C ALA A 56 7.62 14.96 4.62
N GLU A 57 8.91 15.23 4.65
CA GLU A 57 9.94 14.19 4.60
C GLU A 57 9.87 13.26 5.82
N ASP A 58 9.64 13.79 7.01
CA ASP A 58 9.46 13.00 8.23
C ASP A 58 8.24 12.07 8.13
N LEU A 59 7.13 12.55 7.61
CA LEU A 59 5.92 11.73 7.39
C LEU A 59 6.17 10.62 6.37
N LYS A 60 6.93 10.89 5.31
CA LYS A 60 7.33 9.87 4.34
C LYS A 60 8.14 8.75 4.99
N ILE A 61 9.08 9.09 5.87
CA ILE A 61 9.89 8.13 6.61
C ILE A 61 9.00 7.25 7.51
N ILE A 62 8.08 7.85 8.24
CA ILE A 62 7.14 7.13 9.11
C ILE A 62 6.31 6.13 8.29
N ILE A 63 5.78 6.54 7.16
CA ILE A 63 4.97 5.66 6.29
C ILE A 63 5.81 4.50 5.78
N LYS A 64 7.04 4.74 5.34
CA LYS A 64 7.94 3.68 4.87
C LYS A 64 8.28 2.68 5.98
N GLU A 65 8.50 3.15 7.20
CA GLU A 65 8.73 2.30 8.36
C GLU A 65 7.52 1.40 8.66
N GLU A 66 6.32 1.95 8.62
CA GLU A 66 5.10 1.18 8.86
C GLU A 66 4.86 0.11 7.77
N ILE A 67 5.19 0.41 6.51
CA ILE A 67 5.17 -0.58 5.43
C ILE A 67 6.17 -1.70 5.70
N THR A 68 7.37 -1.37 6.14
CA THR A 68 8.43 -2.34 6.47
C THR A 68 8.01 -3.27 7.61
N LYS A 69 7.19 -2.79 8.54
CA LYS A 69 6.61 -3.59 9.63
C LYS A 69 5.52 -4.55 9.16
N GLY A 70 5.13 -4.51 7.90
CA GLY A 70 4.11 -5.37 7.31
C GLY A 70 2.68 -4.89 7.48
N LYS A 71 2.47 -3.62 7.84
CA LYS A 71 1.12 -3.05 7.97
C LYS A 71 0.45 -2.86 6.62
N SER A 72 -0.87 -3.03 6.59
CA SER A 72 -1.68 -2.72 5.41
C SER A 72 -1.83 -1.21 5.22
N ASP A 73 -2.22 -0.79 4.02
CA ASP A 73 -2.46 0.62 3.73
C ASP A 73 -3.55 1.21 4.63
N GLU A 74 -4.60 0.46 4.91
CA GLU A 74 -5.68 0.87 5.81
C GLU A 74 -5.19 1.07 7.24
N ASP A 75 -4.36 0.17 7.75
CA ASP A 75 -3.76 0.28 9.08
C ASP A 75 -2.85 1.51 9.19
N ILE A 76 -2.09 1.81 8.14
CA ILE A 76 -1.22 2.98 8.09
C ILE A 76 -2.06 4.27 8.09
N LYS A 77 -3.11 4.32 7.29
CA LYS A 77 -4.04 5.44 7.26
C LYS A 77 -4.69 5.66 8.63
N GLN A 78 -5.14 4.59 9.27
CA GLN A 78 -5.73 4.66 10.62
C GLN A 78 -4.72 5.17 11.65
N PHE A 79 -3.49 4.72 11.58
CA PHE A 79 -2.42 5.19 12.44
C PHE A 79 -2.21 6.72 12.29
N LEU A 80 -2.21 7.22 11.06
CA LEU A 80 -2.05 8.64 10.78
C LEU A 80 -3.25 9.45 11.30
N VAL A 81 -4.46 8.95 11.12
CA VAL A 81 -5.68 9.57 11.61
C VAL A 81 -5.68 9.64 13.13
N ASP A 82 -5.31 8.56 13.81
CA ASP A 82 -5.25 8.50 15.27
C ASP A 82 -4.24 9.48 15.85
N LYS A 83 -3.15 9.72 15.13
CA LYS A 83 -2.06 10.59 15.58
C LYS A 83 -2.27 12.06 15.24
N TYR A 84 -2.81 12.37 14.08
CA TYR A 84 -2.91 13.72 13.53
C TYR A 84 -4.33 14.22 13.29
N GLY A 85 -5.33 13.34 13.35
CA GLY A 85 -6.74 13.65 13.07
C GLY A 85 -7.16 13.29 11.65
N ASP A 86 -8.46 13.26 11.43
CA ASP A 86 -9.07 12.81 10.17
C ASP A 86 -8.63 13.62 8.95
N TRP A 87 -8.36 14.89 9.14
CA TRP A 87 -8.00 15.81 8.08
C TRP A 87 -6.62 15.56 7.45
N ILE A 88 -5.80 14.69 8.09
CA ILE A 88 -4.49 14.31 7.54
C ILE A 88 -4.62 13.58 6.19
N LEU A 89 -5.75 12.92 5.95
CA LEU A 89 -6.03 12.27 4.68
C LEU A 89 -6.75 13.22 3.72
N MET A 90 -6.37 13.16 2.45
CA MET A 90 -7.04 13.94 1.40
C MET A 90 -8.51 13.52 1.25
N THR A 91 -8.77 12.23 1.44
CA THR A 91 -10.12 11.66 1.51
C THR A 91 -10.30 11.05 2.89
N PRO A 92 -11.07 11.69 3.79
CA PRO A 92 -11.32 11.14 5.13
C PRO A 92 -11.97 9.76 5.06
N PRO A 93 -11.61 8.84 5.98
CA PRO A 93 -12.13 7.47 5.94
C PRO A 93 -13.61 7.37 6.30
N PHE A 94 -14.17 8.43 6.85
CA PHE A 94 -15.59 8.53 7.19
C PHE A 94 -16.16 9.76 6.52
N ASP A 95 -16.77 9.55 5.35
CA ASP A 95 -17.69 10.54 4.78
C ASP A 95 -19.09 10.14 5.26
N PRO A 96 -19.71 10.89 6.18
CA PRO A 96 -21.03 10.56 6.69
C PRO A 96 -22.17 10.89 5.72
N TYR A 97 -21.84 11.30 4.46
CA TYR A 97 -22.84 11.68 3.45
C TYR A 97 -22.61 10.96 2.14
#